data_02faaf9d4df0cbd3d030c8db4cb03e96
#
_entry.id   02faaf9d4df0cbd3d030c8db4cb03e96
#
_cell.length_a   1.000
_cell.length_b   1.000
_cell.length_c   1.000
_cell.angle_alpha   90.00
_cell.angle_beta   90.00
_cell.angle_gamma   90.00
#
_symmetry.space_group_name_H-M   'P 1'
#
loop_
_entity.id
_entity.type
_entity.pdbx_description
1 polymer ?
#
loop_
_entity_poly.entity_id
_entity_poly.type
_entity_poly.pdbx_seq_one_letter_code
_entity_poly.pdbx_strand_id
1 'polypeptide(L)'
;MKSFILAGVLLICCSTFAQQVKLDQHFKNWKPRCIGPSGMSGRITSIDALADDPNTIYLGAASGGVWKTENGGAKWTAIFDEQPNINIGSIAVQQSNPSIVWVGTGGGNPRNSINIGEGIYKSLDAGKTWKRLGLEKTRNIHRLLIDPNNPNTVYAGVIGNPFAAHPDRGVFETTDGGSSWEKILYTNDSSGSGDMIMDPSNPNKIFAAMWQHYRTPWSFMSGGGGSGLYMTLDGGKNWKKLGKGEGLPEGN
;
A
#
# COMPACT_ATOMS: atom_id res chain seq x y z
N MET A 1 40.81 -5.14 59.83
CA MET A 1 40.84 -6.08 58.68
C MET A 1 39.54 -6.93 58.51
N LYS A 2 38.51 -6.78 59.36
CA LYS A 2 37.27 -7.57 59.22
C LYS A 2 36.11 -6.87 58.46
N SER A 3 36.23 -5.57 58.18
CA SER A 3 35.15 -4.81 57.51
C SER A 3 35.24 -4.77 55.98
N PHE A 4 36.37 -5.18 55.36
CA PHE A 4 36.53 -5.18 53.91
C PHE A 4 36.05 -6.47 53.22
N ILE A 5 35.86 -7.56 53.96
CA ILE A 5 35.43 -8.84 53.42
C ILE A 5 33.90 -8.86 53.22
N LEU A 6 33.15 -8.09 53.96
CA LEU A 6 31.70 -8.04 53.86
C LEU A 6 31.20 -7.25 52.65
N ALA A 7 31.98 -6.27 52.17
CA ALA A 7 31.63 -5.49 50.96
C ALA A 7 31.87 -6.24 49.64
N GLY A 8 32.79 -7.21 49.62
CA GLY A 8 33.06 -8.00 48.45
C GLY A 8 32.01 -9.09 48.15
N VAL A 9 31.32 -9.57 49.15
CA VAL A 9 30.28 -10.62 48.99
C VAL A 9 28.95 -10.06 48.53
N LEU A 10 28.67 -8.78 48.78
CA LEU A 10 27.41 -8.12 48.35
C LEU A 10 27.41 -7.73 46.86
N LEU A 11 28.57 -7.66 46.22
CA LEU A 11 28.69 -7.26 44.81
C LEU A 11 28.59 -8.46 43.83
N ILE A 12 28.60 -9.70 44.32
CA ILE A 12 28.52 -10.90 43.47
C ILE A 12 27.08 -11.42 43.30
N CYS A 13 26.12 -10.92 44.08
CA CYS A 13 24.73 -11.41 44.03
C CYS A 13 23.80 -10.65 43.05
N CYS A 14 24.27 -9.68 42.26
CA CYS A 14 23.41 -8.90 41.35
C CYS A 14 23.63 -9.16 39.86
N SER A 15 24.34 -10.20 39.47
CA SER A 15 24.31 -10.67 38.09
C SER A 15 23.15 -11.65 37.90
N THR A 16 21.93 -11.17 38.02
CA THR A 16 20.80 -11.85 37.43
C THR A 16 20.94 -11.73 35.93
N PHE A 17 21.48 -12.77 35.29
CA PHE A 17 21.35 -12.95 33.85
C PHE A 17 19.87 -12.97 33.54
N ALA A 18 19.32 -11.84 33.07
CA ALA A 18 18.04 -11.83 32.42
C ALA A 18 18.15 -12.76 31.20
N GLN A 19 17.68 -13.98 31.37
CA GLN A 19 17.64 -14.95 30.30
C GLN A 19 16.70 -14.38 29.23
N GLN A 20 17.27 -13.90 28.13
CA GLN A 20 16.49 -13.38 27.03
C GLN A 20 15.70 -14.54 26.44
N VAL A 21 14.44 -14.65 26.83
CA VAL A 21 13.54 -15.66 26.30
C VAL A 21 13.41 -15.40 24.80
N LYS A 22 13.94 -16.26 23.96
CA LYS A 22 13.77 -16.21 22.52
C LYS A 22 12.33 -16.64 22.22
N LEU A 23 11.42 -15.68 22.26
CA LEU A 23 9.98 -15.90 22.00
C LEU A 23 9.73 -16.62 20.69
N ASP A 24 10.54 -16.34 19.66
CA ASP A 24 10.45 -16.98 18.34
C ASP A 24 10.57 -18.52 18.41
N GLN A 25 11.34 -19.07 19.37
CA GLN A 25 11.45 -20.52 19.52
C GLN A 25 10.18 -21.15 20.12
N HIS A 26 9.49 -20.44 20.99
CA HIS A 26 8.25 -20.92 21.62
C HIS A 26 7.07 -20.88 20.68
N PHE A 27 7.05 -19.94 19.71
CA PHE A 27 5.95 -19.76 18.78
C PHE A 27 6.23 -20.30 17.37
N LYS A 28 7.40 -20.92 17.15
CA LYS A 28 7.84 -21.47 15.85
C LYS A 28 6.80 -22.36 15.15
N ASN A 29 5.99 -23.09 15.92
CA ASN A 29 4.98 -24.00 15.38
C ASN A 29 3.56 -23.42 15.41
N TRP A 30 3.41 -22.17 15.85
CA TRP A 30 2.11 -21.54 15.84
C TRP A 30 1.81 -21.05 14.41
N LYS A 31 0.77 -21.61 13.83
CA LYS A 31 0.22 -21.14 12.57
C LYS A 31 -1.12 -20.45 12.87
N PRO A 32 -1.24 -19.15 12.62
CA PRO A 32 -2.55 -18.50 12.73
C PRO A 32 -3.51 -19.17 11.74
N ARG A 33 -4.73 -19.40 12.18
CA ARG A 33 -5.80 -19.92 11.33
C ARG A 33 -6.77 -18.80 11.04
N CYS A 34 -6.97 -18.49 9.76
CA CYS A 34 -8.06 -17.62 9.36
C CYS A 34 -9.39 -18.32 9.70
N ILE A 35 -10.19 -17.72 10.56
CA ILE A 35 -11.51 -18.23 10.96
C ILE A 35 -12.65 -17.66 10.11
N GLY A 36 -12.29 -17.03 8.98
CA GLY A 36 -13.23 -16.43 8.03
C GLY A 36 -13.66 -15.02 8.40
N PRO A 37 -14.46 -14.39 7.54
CA PRO A 37 -14.98 -13.06 7.82
C PRO A 37 -15.91 -13.13 9.02
N SER A 38 -15.60 -12.35 10.05
CA SER A 38 -16.58 -12.03 11.09
C SER A 38 -17.64 -11.10 10.49
N GLY A 39 -18.82 -10.99 11.09
CA GLY A 39 -19.86 -10.05 10.66
C GLY A 39 -19.43 -8.56 10.65
N MET A 40 -18.22 -8.26 11.14
CA MET A 40 -17.57 -6.94 11.16
C MET A 40 -16.27 -6.94 10.35
N SER A 41 -16.29 -7.49 9.16
CA SER A 41 -15.14 -7.87 8.33
C SER A 41 -14.24 -6.76 7.81
N GLY A 42 -14.43 -5.53 8.24
CA GLY A 42 -13.54 -4.43 7.87
C GLY A 42 -13.91 -3.77 6.54
N ARG A 43 -13.06 -2.86 6.14
CA ARG A 43 -13.28 -1.97 5.00
C ARG A 43 -12.65 -2.55 3.74
N ILE A 44 -13.42 -2.63 2.65
CA ILE A 44 -12.88 -2.89 1.32
C ILE A 44 -12.23 -1.60 0.83
N THR A 45 -10.98 -1.69 0.42
CA THR A 45 -10.17 -0.58 -0.08
C THR A 45 -10.04 -0.56 -1.59
N SER A 46 -10.13 -1.72 -2.20
CA SER A 46 -9.99 -1.88 -3.64
C SER A 46 -10.82 -3.06 -4.13
N ILE A 47 -11.34 -2.92 -5.33
CA ILE A 47 -11.98 -3.98 -6.10
C ILE A 47 -11.47 -3.89 -7.53
N ASP A 48 -11.16 -5.03 -8.12
CA ASP A 48 -10.89 -5.15 -9.55
C ASP A 48 -11.43 -6.49 -10.07
N ALA A 49 -11.83 -6.51 -11.33
CA ALA A 49 -12.45 -7.66 -11.97
C ALA A 49 -11.97 -7.80 -13.41
N LEU A 50 -12.12 -9.00 -13.97
CA LEU A 50 -11.86 -9.21 -15.39
C LEU A 50 -13.04 -8.69 -16.21
N ALA A 51 -12.74 -7.89 -17.23
CA ALA A 51 -13.77 -7.33 -18.11
C ALA A 51 -14.50 -8.43 -18.91
N ASP A 52 -13.75 -9.48 -19.32
CA ASP A 52 -14.28 -10.57 -20.14
C ASP A 52 -14.81 -11.76 -19.28
N ASP A 53 -14.57 -11.75 -17.97
CA ASP A 53 -15.07 -12.76 -17.02
C ASP A 53 -15.56 -12.11 -15.72
N PRO A 54 -16.81 -11.68 -15.66
CA PRO A 54 -17.39 -11.02 -14.50
C PRO A 54 -17.51 -11.93 -13.25
N ASN A 55 -17.24 -13.23 -13.39
CA ASN A 55 -17.22 -14.14 -12.26
C ASN A 55 -15.91 -14.05 -11.47
N THR A 56 -14.83 -13.59 -12.12
CA THR A 56 -13.52 -13.44 -11.47
C THR A 56 -13.34 -12.02 -10.97
N ILE A 57 -13.39 -11.88 -9.64
CA ILE A 57 -13.29 -10.60 -8.93
C ILE A 57 -12.26 -10.72 -7.81
N TYR A 58 -11.49 -9.67 -7.63
CA TYR A 58 -10.54 -9.51 -6.54
C TYR A 58 -10.96 -8.38 -5.61
N LEU A 59 -10.90 -8.60 -4.30
CA LEU A 59 -11.17 -7.62 -3.27
C LEU A 59 -9.95 -7.41 -2.38
N GLY A 60 -9.58 -6.17 -2.13
CA GLY A 60 -8.59 -5.78 -1.14
C GLY A 60 -9.24 -5.28 0.13
N ALA A 61 -8.91 -5.87 1.25
CA ALA A 61 -9.38 -5.43 2.56
C ALA A 61 -8.29 -4.64 3.30
N ALA A 62 -8.68 -3.56 3.97
CA ALA A 62 -7.76 -2.64 4.66
C ALA A 62 -6.82 -3.34 5.67
N SER A 63 -7.24 -4.47 6.23
CA SER A 63 -6.48 -5.26 7.21
C SER A 63 -6.83 -6.75 7.12
N GLY A 64 -7.30 -7.20 5.95
CA GLY A 64 -7.82 -8.56 5.77
C GLY A 64 -7.33 -9.25 4.50
N GLY A 65 -6.21 -8.79 3.94
CA GLY A 65 -5.60 -9.41 2.77
C GLY A 65 -6.39 -9.22 1.48
N VAL A 66 -6.08 -10.08 0.52
CA VAL A 66 -6.74 -10.13 -0.79
C VAL A 66 -7.66 -11.34 -0.83
N TRP A 67 -8.87 -11.10 -1.30
CA TRP A 67 -9.88 -12.12 -1.51
C TRP A 67 -10.21 -12.24 -2.99
N LYS A 68 -10.36 -13.48 -3.47
CA LYS A 68 -10.70 -13.80 -4.85
C LYS A 68 -11.98 -14.63 -4.90
N THR A 69 -12.85 -14.32 -5.85
CA THR A 69 -13.93 -15.19 -6.29
C THR A 69 -13.76 -15.56 -7.76
N GLU A 70 -14.21 -16.73 -8.14
CA GLU A 70 -14.27 -17.23 -9.53
C GLU A 70 -15.69 -17.68 -9.90
N ASN A 71 -16.68 -17.25 -9.11
CA ASN A 71 -18.08 -17.62 -9.30
C ASN A 71 -19.04 -16.46 -8.95
N GLY A 72 -18.65 -15.24 -9.29
CA GLY A 72 -19.50 -14.04 -9.12
C GLY A 72 -19.79 -13.69 -7.66
N GLY A 73 -18.92 -14.07 -6.73
CA GLY A 73 -19.06 -13.74 -5.31
C GLY A 73 -19.78 -14.79 -4.46
N ALA A 74 -20.19 -15.93 -5.04
CA ALA A 74 -20.81 -17.01 -4.27
C ALA A 74 -19.84 -17.70 -3.28
N LYS A 75 -18.55 -17.72 -3.63
CA LYS A 75 -17.47 -18.19 -2.74
C LYS A 75 -16.27 -17.27 -2.86
N TRP A 76 -15.69 -16.92 -1.71
CA TRP A 76 -14.47 -16.13 -1.61
C TRP A 76 -13.34 -16.93 -0.99
N THR A 77 -12.15 -16.80 -1.54
CA THR A 77 -10.93 -17.46 -1.07
C THR A 77 -9.91 -16.39 -0.73
N ALA A 78 -9.35 -16.45 0.47
CA ALA A 78 -8.22 -15.62 0.85
C ALA A 78 -6.96 -16.12 0.12
N ILE A 79 -6.26 -15.20 -0.55
CA ILE A 79 -5.12 -15.54 -1.42
C ILE A 79 -3.84 -14.76 -1.05
N PHE A 80 -3.83 -14.03 0.08
CA PHE A 80 -2.72 -13.16 0.48
C PHE A 80 -2.28 -13.38 1.93
N ASP A 81 -2.84 -14.34 2.64
CA ASP A 81 -2.65 -14.55 4.09
C ASP A 81 -1.22 -14.97 4.48
N GLU A 82 -0.46 -15.54 3.54
CA GLU A 82 0.94 -15.96 3.77
C GLU A 82 1.92 -14.78 3.66
N GLN A 83 1.45 -13.58 3.31
CA GLN A 83 2.31 -12.42 3.19
C GLN A 83 2.51 -11.73 4.55
N PRO A 84 3.70 -11.13 4.80
CA PRO A 84 4.01 -10.51 6.09
C PRO A 84 3.14 -9.29 6.39
N ASN A 85 2.57 -8.66 5.36
CA ASN A 85 1.69 -7.50 5.49
C ASN A 85 0.42 -7.70 4.66
N ILE A 86 -0.71 -7.81 5.35
CA ILE A 86 -2.04 -8.05 4.76
C ILE A 86 -2.89 -6.78 4.68
N ASN A 87 -2.29 -5.61 4.85
CA ASN A 87 -3.00 -4.32 4.74
C ASN A 87 -3.03 -3.91 3.27
N ILE A 88 -4.18 -3.96 2.64
CA ILE A 88 -4.30 -3.70 1.20
C ILE A 88 -4.77 -2.27 0.97
N GLY A 89 -4.09 -1.57 0.06
CA GLY A 89 -4.48 -0.25 -0.44
C GLY A 89 -5.11 -0.30 -1.82
N SER A 90 -4.55 -1.09 -2.72
CA SER A 90 -5.04 -1.22 -4.10
C SER A 90 -4.75 -2.59 -4.70
N ILE A 91 -5.55 -2.95 -5.70
CA ILE A 91 -5.38 -4.13 -6.54
C ILE A 91 -5.52 -3.69 -7.99
N ALA A 92 -4.74 -4.29 -8.88
CA ALA A 92 -4.90 -4.15 -10.32
C ALA A 92 -4.64 -5.50 -11.00
N VAL A 93 -5.56 -5.94 -11.85
CA VAL A 93 -5.45 -7.16 -12.63
C VAL A 93 -5.13 -6.80 -14.08
N GLN A 94 -4.12 -7.45 -14.64
CA GLN A 94 -3.77 -7.24 -16.03
C GLN A 94 -4.84 -7.89 -16.93
N GLN A 95 -5.63 -7.08 -17.63
CA GLN A 95 -6.75 -7.56 -18.44
C GLN A 95 -6.29 -8.47 -19.61
N SER A 96 -5.13 -8.19 -20.21
CA SER A 96 -4.57 -9.00 -21.30
C SER A 96 -3.93 -10.33 -20.84
N ASN A 97 -3.66 -10.47 -19.53
CA ASN A 97 -3.16 -11.70 -18.92
C ASN A 97 -3.63 -11.81 -17.46
N PRO A 98 -4.77 -12.46 -17.22
CA PRO A 98 -5.39 -12.55 -15.90
C PRO A 98 -4.56 -13.29 -14.83
N SER A 99 -3.50 -13.97 -15.23
CA SER A 99 -2.55 -14.56 -14.27
C SER A 99 -1.73 -13.52 -13.55
N ILE A 100 -1.64 -12.28 -14.08
CA ILE A 100 -0.85 -11.21 -13.50
C ILE A 100 -1.75 -10.31 -12.66
N VAL A 101 -1.46 -10.27 -11.36
CA VAL A 101 -2.16 -9.45 -10.40
C VAL A 101 -1.16 -8.63 -9.60
N TRP A 102 -1.43 -7.35 -9.45
CA TRP A 102 -0.65 -6.43 -8.67
C TRP A 102 -1.40 -6.01 -7.40
N VAL A 103 -0.67 -5.86 -6.31
CA VAL A 103 -1.20 -5.43 -5.02
C VAL A 103 -0.30 -4.34 -4.45
N GLY A 104 -0.89 -3.18 -4.16
CA GLY A 104 -0.27 -2.12 -3.36
C GLY A 104 -0.74 -2.26 -1.91
N THR A 105 0.21 -2.33 -0.98
CA THR A 105 -0.11 -2.48 0.44
C THR A 105 -0.25 -1.14 1.15
N GLY A 106 -0.98 -1.13 2.27
CA GLY A 106 -1.26 0.05 3.09
C GLY A 106 -2.50 0.83 2.65
N GLY A 107 -3.45 1.02 3.56
CA GLY A 107 -4.72 1.68 3.27
C GLY A 107 -4.56 3.14 2.86
N GLY A 108 -5.37 3.62 1.93
CA GLY A 108 -5.34 5.00 1.43
C GLY A 108 -6.21 6.00 2.20
N ASN A 109 -7.01 5.55 3.14
CA ASN A 109 -7.87 6.41 3.94
C ASN A 109 -7.21 6.74 5.29
N PRO A 110 -6.70 7.96 5.50
CA PRO A 110 -5.94 8.34 6.70
C PRO A 110 -6.83 8.51 7.93
N ARG A 111 -7.35 7.40 8.41
CA ARG A 111 -8.06 7.30 9.69
C ARG A 111 -7.08 7.03 10.84
N ASN A 112 -7.52 7.13 12.11
CA ASN A 112 -6.71 6.77 13.27
C ASN A 112 -6.27 5.30 13.25
N SER A 113 -7.06 4.44 12.62
CA SER A 113 -6.82 3.01 12.46
C SER A 113 -6.21 2.64 11.09
N ILE A 114 -5.55 3.57 10.41
CA ILE A 114 -4.87 3.25 9.15
C ILE A 114 -3.66 2.38 9.42
N ASN A 115 -3.56 1.30 8.68
CA ASN A 115 -2.44 0.39 8.75
C ASN A 115 -1.43 0.65 7.63
N ILE A 116 -0.18 0.51 7.98
CA ILE A 116 0.96 0.77 7.10
C ILE A 116 1.20 -0.45 6.20
N GLY A 117 1.54 -0.19 4.95
CA GLY A 117 1.96 -1.20 4.00
C GLY A 117 3.48 -1.36 3.94
N GLU A 118 3.93 -2.30 3.11
CA GLU A 118 5.33 -2.66 2.86
C GLU A 118 5.64 -2.79 1.37
N GLY A 119 5.12 -1.88 0.55
CA GLY A 119 5.40 -1.82 -0.87
C GLY A 119 4.41 -2.57 -1.75
N ILE A 120 4.88 -2.98 -2.91
CA ILE A 120 4.10 -3.61 -3.97
C ILE A 120 4.42 -5.10 -4.07
N TYR A 121 3.38 -5.88 -4.34
CA TYR A 121 3.46 -7.30 -4.65
C TYR A 121 2.88 -7.58 -6.04
N LYS A 122 3.43 -8.61 -6.69
CA LYS A 122 2.97 -9.11 -7.98
C LYS A 122 2.83 -10.62 -7.91
N SER A 123 1.74 -11.11 -8.44
CA SER A 123 1.52 -12.53 -8.75
C SER A 123 1.61 -12.74 -10.25
N LEU A 124 2.11 -13.91 -10.65
CA LEU A 124 2.16 -14.38 -12.05
C LEU A 124 1.25 -15.61 -12.28
N ASP A 125 0.50 -16.00 -11.25
CA ASP A 125 -0.29 -17.24 -11.22
C ASP A 125 -1.69 -17.01 -10.60
N ALA A 126 -2.25 -15.81 -10.87
CA ALA A 126 -3.60 -15.41 -10.46
C ALA A 126 -3.79 -15.40 -8.93
N GLY A 127 -2.73 -15.05 -8.20
CA GLY A 127 -2.75 -14.89 -6.74
C GLY A 127 -2.38 -16.12 -5.94
N LYS A 128 -1.87 -17.20 -6.56
CA LYS A 128 -1.40 -18.38 -5.82
C LYS A 128 -0.08 -18.13 -5.11
N THR A 129 0.84 -17.41 -5.78
CA THR A 129 2.11 -16.99 -5.19
C THR A 129 2.35 -15.50 -5.41
N TRP A 130 3.13 -14.87 -4.53
CA TRP A 130 3.38 -13.44 -4.54
C TRP A 130 4.85 -13.13 -4.39
N LYS A 131 5.32 -12.15 -5.16
CA LYS A 131 6.68 -11.60 -5.06
C LYS A 131 6.60 -10.11 -4.75
N ARG A 132 7.32 -9.65 -3.72
CA ARG A 132 7.46 -8.23 -3.44
C ARG A 132 8.40 -7.58 -4.45
N LEU A 133 8.01 -6.43 -4.99
CA LEU A 133 8.67 -5.72 -6.09
C LEU A 133 8.94 -4.24 -5.76
N GLY A 134 9.42 -3.94 -4.57
CA GLY A 134 9.89 -2.61 -4.20
C GLY A 134 8.86 -1.72 -3.53
N LEU A 135 9.19 -0.45 -3.42
CA LEU A 135 8.44 0.62 -2.76
C LEU A 135 8.14 0.35 -1.27
N GLU A 136 9.00 -0.37 -0.56
CA GLU A 136 8.81 -0.74 0.86
C GLU A 136 8.73 0.48 1.79
N LYS A 137 9.44 1.56 1.43
CA LYS A 137 9.49 2.79 2.24
C LYS A 137 8.29 3.69 2.06
N THR A 138 7.51 3.50 1.00
CA THR A 138 6.39 4.39 0.63
C THR A 138 5.18 4.26 1.55
N ARG A 139 5.12 3.25 2.37
CA ARG A 139 4.07 2.97 3.37
C ARG A 139 2.72 2.60 2.75
N ASN A 140 2.00 3.58 2.19
CA ASN A 140 0.61 3.39 1.79
C ASN A 140 0.45 3.67 0.29
N ILE A 141 0.09 2.62 -0.46
CA ILE A 141 -0.08 2.66 -1.92
C ILE A 141 -1.57 2.48 -2.22
N HIS A 142 -2.21 3.59 -2.59
CA HIS A 142 -3.67 3.65 -2.70
C HIS A 142 -4.22 3.34 -4.08
N ARG A 143 -3.42 3.52 -5.12
CA ARG A 143 -3.86 3.29 -6.51
C ARG A 143 -2.77 2.61 -7.31
N LEU A 144 -3.19 1.67 -8.16
CA LEU A 144 -2.35 1.05 -9.19
C LEU A 144 -3.07 1.17 -10.52
N LEU A 145 -2.32 1.52 -11.57
CA LEU A 145 -2.79 1.54 -12.94
C LEU A 145 -1.80 0.75 -13.81
N ILE A 146 -2.29 -0.19 -14.59
CA ILE A 146 -1.51 -0.95 -15.56
C ILE A 146 -1.76 -0.35 -16.94
N ASP A 147 -0.72 -0.02 -17.68
CA ASP A 147 -0.85 0.41 -19.08
C ASP A 147 -1.37 -0.77 -19.92
N PRO A 148 -2.55 -0.66 -20.55
CA PRO A 148 -3.12 -1.75 -21.32
C PRO A 148 -2.30 -2.08 -22.59
N ASN A 149 -1.53 -1.13 -23.12
CA ASN A 149 -0.72 -1.30 -24.32
C ASN A 149 0.68 -1.83 -24.01
N ASN A 150 1.20 -1.52 -22.81
CA ASN A 150 2.48 -2.00 -22.31
C ASN A 150 2.38 -2.44 -20.84
N PRO A 151 1.98 -3.68 -20.56
CA PRO A 151 1.75 -4.15 -19.19
C PRO A 151 2.98 -4.21 -18.28
N ASN A 152 4.18 -3.97 -18.81
CA ASN A 152 5.38 -3.76 -18.00
C ASN A 152 5.42 -2.34 -17.40
N THR A 153 4.60 -1.42 -17.95
CA THR A 153 4.42 -0.08 -17.40
C THR A 153 3.27 -0.08 -16.41
N VAL A 154 3.59 0.25 -15.15
CA VAL A 154 2.61 0.34 -14.05
C VAL A 154 2.86 1.59 -13.25
N TYR A 155 1.79 2.30 -12.93
CA TYR A 155 1.82 3.50 -12.11
C TYR A 155 1.31 3.19 -10.70
N ALA A 156 2.00 3.70 -9.69
CA ALA A 156 1.63 3.55 -8.29
C ALA A 156 1.37 4.91 -7.65
N GLY A 157 0.13 5.14 -7.24
CA GLY A 157 -0.28 6.30 -6.45
C GLY A 157 0.00 6.08 -4.97
N VAL A 158 1.01 6.79 -4.48
CA VAL A 158 1.48 6.68 -3.11
C VAL A 158 0.96 7.84 -2.29
N ILE A 159 0.06 7.54 -1.34
CA ILE A 159 -0.41 8.51 -0.36
C ILE A 159 0.64 8.72 0.76
N GLY A 160 1.44 7.71 1.03
CA GLY A 160 2.55 7.76 1.98
C GLY A 160 2.13 7.63 3.44
N ASN A 161 3.03 8.01 4.34
CA ASN A 161 2.78 7.97 5.78
C ASN A 161 1.83 9.11 6.22
N PRO A 162 0.61 8.85 6.70
CA PRO A 162 -0.32 9.90 7.10
C PRO A 162 0.07 10.62 8.39
N PHE A 163 1.00 10.05 9.18
CA PHE A 163 1.36 10.55 10.52
C PHE A 163 2.66 11.37 10.53
N ALA A 164 3.37 11.45 9.41
CA ALA A 164 4.61 12.23 9.29
C ALA A 164 4.83 12.70 7.85
N ALA A 165 5.52 13.83 7.69
CA ALA A 165 6.07 14.23 6.41
C ALA A 165 7.12 13.19 5.97
N HIS A 166 7.10 12.81 4.69
CA HIS A 166 7.99 11.81 4.14
C HIS A 166 8.21 12.02 2.63
N PRO A 167 9.45 11.94 2.15
CA PRO A 167 9.73 12.19 0.74
C PRO A 167 9.20 11.10 -0.20
N ASP A 168 8.91 9.90 0.29
CA ASP A 168 8.42 8.79 -0.52
C ASP A 168 6.89 8.85 -0.71
N ARG A 169 6.39 10.01 -1.15
CA ARG A 169 4.99 10.27 -1.55
C ARG A 169 4.95 10.69 -3.01
N GLY A 170 3.80 10.56 -3.64
CA GLY A 170 3.58 11.01 -5.02
C GLY A 170 3.16 9.89 -5.96
N VAL A 171 3.53 10.01 -7.24
CA VAL A 171 3.30 8.97 -8.24
C VAL A 171 4.63 8.36 -8.63
N PHE A 172 4.67 7.04 -8.64
CA PHE A 172 5.81 6.25 -9.09
C PHE A 172 5.42 5.46 -10.34
N GLU A 173 6.40 5.23 -11.21
CA GLU A 173 6.28 4.44 -12.42
C GLU A 173 7.32 3.33 -12.44
N THR A 174 6.95 2.19 -12.97
CA THR A 174 7.85 1.17 -13.49
C THR A 174 7.60 0.98 -14.97
N THR A 175 8.64 0.73 -15.75
CA THR A 175 8.56 0.37 -17.18
C THR A 175 9.15 -1.02 -17.46
N ASP A 176 9.62 -1.71 -16.41
CA ASP A 176 10.32 -2.99 -16.46
C ASP A 176 9.59 -4.09 -15.65
N GLY A 177 8.27 -3.91 -15.45
CA GLY A 177 7.43 -4.89 -14.76
C GLY A 177 7.67 -4.98 -13.27
N GLY A 178 8.20 -3.91 -12.65
CA GLY A 178 8.40 -3.78 -11.21
C GLY A 178 9.82 -4.06 -10.74
N SER A 179 10.78 -4.21 -11.65
CA SER A 179 12.18 -4.43 -11.28
C SER A 179 12.82 -3.13 -10.75
N SER A 180 12.40 -1.99 -11.29
CA SER A 180 12.78 -0.66 -10.81
C SER A 180 11.57 0.29 -10.79
N TRP A 181 11.67 1.35 -9.96
CA TRP A 181 10.62 2.35 -9.80
C TRP A 181 11.21 3.75 -9.84
N GLU A 182 10.61 4.65 -10.62
CA GLU A 182 10.94 6.06 -10.69
C GLU A 182 9.80 6.90 -10.13
N LYS A 183 10.12 7.97 -9.38
CA LYS A 183 9.12 8.94 -8.92
C LYS A 183 8.91 10.00 -9.99
N ILE A 184 7.74 10.00 -10.61
CA ILE A 184 7.39 10.84 -11.76
C ILE A 184 6.53 12.05 -11.41
N LEU A 185 5.87 12.07 -10.25
CA LEU A 185 5.16 13.24 -9.74
C LEU A 185 5.38 13.37 -8.23
N TYR A 186 5.88 14.55 -7.83
CA TYR A 186 6.10 14.93 -6.45
C TYR A 186 5.78 16.39 -6.24
N THR A 187 5.12 16.74 -5.16
CA THR A 187 4.78 18.12 -4.81
C THR A 187 5.47 18.59 -3.54
N ASN A 188 5.35 17.85 -2.44
CA ASN A 188 6.07 18.06 -1.20
C ASN A 188 5.95 16.82 -0.27
N ASP A 189 6.68 16.80 0.84
CA ASP A 189 6.73 15.68 1.78
C ASP A 189 5.40 15.40 2.52
N SER A 190 4.44 16.29 2.43
CA SER A 190 3.13 16.13 3.07
C SER A 190 2.01 15.78 2.09
N SER A 191 2.31 15.71 0.78
CA SER A 191 1.33 15.46 -0.28
C SER A 191 1.59 14.15 -0.98
N GLY A 192 0.60 13.28 -1.03
CA GLY A 192 0.63 12.03 -1.75
C GLY A 192 -0.46 11.94 -2.81
N SER A 193 -0.40 10.92 -3.65
CA SER A 193 -1.45 10.63 -4.63
C SER A 193 -2.64 9.98 -3.95
N GLY A 194 -3.74 10.70 -3.81
CA GLY A 194 -4.99 10.22 -3.22
C GLY A 194 -5.83 9.40 -4.20
N ASP A 195 -5.73 9.68 -5.48
CA ASP A 195 -6.36 8.88 -6.54
C ASP A 195 -5.68 9.13 -7.89
N MET A 196 -5.84 8.18 -8.82
CA MET A 196 -5.38 8.30 -10.20
C MET A 196 -6.35 7.61 -11.14
N ILE A 197 -6.46 8.14 -12.34
CA ILE A 197 -7.20 7.52 -13.43
C ILE A 197 -6.45 7.70 -14.75
N MET A 198 -6.45 6.67 -15.57
CA MET A 198 -5.91 6.64 -16.93
C MET A 198 -7.03 6.65 -17.94
N ASP A 199 -6.87 7.37 -19.03
CA ASP A 199 -7.81 7.32 -20.15
C ASP A 199 -7.64 5.96 -20.86
N PRO A 200 -8.66 5.11 -20.90
CA PRO A 200 -8.54 3.78 -21.49
C PRO A 200 -8.27 3.79 -22.99
N SER A 201 -8.60 4.88 -23.68
CA SER A 201 -8.34 5.07 -25.11
C SER A 201 -6.98 5.69 -25.40
N ASN A 202 -6.38 6.35 -24.41
CA ASN A 202 -5.06 6.98 -24.50
C ASN A 202 -4.28 6.82 -23.19
N PRO A 203 -3.56 5.75 -22.98
CA PRO A 203 -2.83 5.48 -21.73
C PRO A 203 -1.76 6.53 -21.36
N ASN A 204 -1.33 7.34 -22.33
CA ASN A 204 -0.44 8.48 -22.04
C ASN A 204 -1.13 9.60 -21.27
N LYS A 205 -2.48 9.62 -21.26
CA LYS A 205 -3.27 10.61 -20.54
C LYS A 205 -3.68 10.06 -19.19
N ILE A 206 -3.09 10.62 -18.15
CA ILE A 206 -3.35 10.22 -16.76
C ILE A 206 -3.68 11.46 -15.94
N PHE A 207 -4.65 11.34 -15.05
CA PHE A 207 -4.93 12.32 -14.01
C PHE A 207 -4.48 11.77 -12.67
N ALA A 208 -3.88 12.63 -11.85
CA ALA A 208 -3.47 12.33 -10.48
C ALA A 208 -4.00 13.40 -9.52
N ALA A 209 -4.79 13.00 -8.54
CA ALA A 209 -5.27 13.85 -7.47
C ALA A 209 -4.24 13.85 -6.33
N MET A 210 -3.40 14.89 -6.27
CA MET A 210 -2.46 15.07 -5.18
C MET A 210 -3.16 15.67 -3.97
N TRP A 211 -2.94 15.08 -2.81
CA TRP A 211 -3.59 15.47 -1.58
C TRP A 211 -2.59 15.69 -0.46
N GLN A 212 -2.53 16.93 0.03
CA GLN A 212 -1.77 17.27 1.23
C GLN A 212 -2.59 16.93 2.45
N HIS A 213 -2.05 16.07 3.33
CA HIS A 213 -2.74 15.65 4.53
C HIS A 213 -1.76 15.28 5.63
N TYR A 214 -2.22 15.46 6.86
CA TYR A 214 -1.51 15.05 8.07
C TYR A 214 -2.49 14.63 9.15
N ARG A 215 -2.20 13.54 9.84
CA ARG A 215 -3.05 12.99 10.88
C ARG A 215 -2.34 12.94 12.22
N THR A 216 -3.00 13.40 13.27
CA THR A 216 -2.64 13.13 14.65
C THR A 216 -3.77 12.36 15.34
N PRO A 217 -3.60 11.80 16.55
CA PRO A 217 -4.69 11.15 17.27
C PRO A 217 -5.92 12.05 17.49
N TRP A 218 -5.71 13.35 17.59
CA TRP A 218 -6.74 14.36 17.92
C TRP A 218 -7.09 15.32 16.79
N SER A 219 -6.37 15.31 15.67
CA SER A 219 -6.62 16.22 14.56
C SER A 219 -6.38 15.59 13.21
N PHE A 220 -6.97 16.18 12.19
CA PHE A 220 -6.75 15.82 10.79
C PHE A 220 -6.68 17.09 9.96
N MET A 221 -5.51 17.34 9.36
CA MET A 221 -5.32 18.38 8.37
C MET A 221 -5.56 17.78 6.97
N SER A 222 -6.46 18.39 6.21
CA SER A 222 -6.81 18.00 4.85
C SER A 222 -6.78 19.23 3.95
N GLY A 223 -5.98 19.16 2.90
CA GLY A 223 -5.75 20.29 1.98
C GLY A 223 -4.46 21.03 2.26
N GLY A 224 -4.10 21.92 1.35
CA GLY A 224 -2.88 22.73 1.40
C GLY A 224 -2.27 22.93 0.02
N GLY A 225 -1.21 23.75 -0.09
CA GLY A 225 -0.58 24.16 -1.34
C GLY A 225 -0.05 23.01 -2.23
N GLY A 226 0.24 21.86 -1.64
CA GLY A 226 0.63 20.65 -2.37
C GLY A 226 -0.53 19.86 -2.96
N SER A 227 -1.78 20.18 -2.60
CA SER A 227 -2.96 19.55 -3.17
C SER A 227 -3.28 20.11 -4.57
N GLY A 228 -3.91 19.28 -5.38
CA GLY A 228 -4.38 19.68 -6.71
C GLY A 228 -4.58 18.50 -7.64
N LEU A 229 -5.29 18.75 -8.72
CA LEU A 229 -5.43 17.81 -9.82
C LEU A 229 -4.31 18.05 -10.83
N TYR A 230 -3.59 17.01 -11.16
CA TYR A 230 -2.52 17.04 -12.14
C TYR A 230 -2.88 16.15 -13.33
N MET A 231 -2.46 16.56 -14.52
CA MET A 231 -2.67 15.80 -15.75
C MET A 231 -1.34 15.68 -16.51
N THR A 232 -1.09 14.51 -17.04
CA THR A 232 -0.07 14.25 -18.05
C THR A 232 -0.73 13.83 -19.37
N LEU A 233 -0.05 14.07 -20.49
CA LEU A 233 -0.45 13.64 -21.85
C LEU A 233 0.65 12.80 -22.50
N ASP A 234 1.74 12.53 -21.79
CA ASP A 234 2.94 11.87 -22.29
C ASP A 234 3.41 10.72 -21.38
N GLY A 235 2.45 10.09 -20.68
CA GLY A 235 2.72 8.93 -19.84
C GLY A 235 3.48 9.26 -18.55
N GLY A 236 3.37 10.51 -18.04
CA GLY A 236 3.99 10.89 -16.78
C GLY A 236 5.33 11.60 -16.89
N LYS A 237 5.85 11.85 -18.12
CA LYS A 237 7.10 12.59 -18.32
C LYS A 237 6.97 14.07 -17.94
N ASN A 238 5.81 14.66 -18.23
CA ASN A 238 5.48 16.03 -17.85
C ASN A 238 4.10 16.07 -17.21
N TRP A 239 3.98 16.85 -16.12
CA TRP A 239 2.73 17.03 -15.40
C TRP A 239 2.32 18.49 -15.36
N LYS A 240 1.06 18.77 -15.69
CA LYS A 240 0.44 20.08 -15.59
C LYS A 240 -0.55 20.07 -14.42
N LYS A 241 -0.40 20.99 -13.46
CA LYS A 241 -1.43 21.25 -12.45
C LYS A 241 -2.61 21.96 -13.14
N LEU A 242 -3.81 21.42 -12.96
CA LEU A 242 -5.04 22.03 -13.48
C LEU A 242 -5.60 23.02 -12.46
N GLY A 243 -6.22 24.08 -12.95
CA GLY A 243 -6.76 25.14 -12.12
C GLY A 243 -7.97 25.82 -12.78
N LYS A 244 -8.21 27.08 -12.42
CA LYS A 244 -9.36 27.86 -12.91
C LYS A 244 -9.39 27.99 -14.43
N GLY A 245 -8.21 28.13 -15.07
CA GLY A 245 -8.08 28.21 -16.52
C GLY A 245 -8.56 26.96 -17.28
N GLU A 246 -8.60 25.82 -16.60
CA GLU A 246 -9.07 24.54 -17.10
C GLU A 246 -10.49 24.16 -16.59
N GLY A 247 -11.23 25.14 -16.04
CA GLY A 247 -12.62 24.95 -15.61
C GLY A 247 -12.78 24.36 -14.20
N LEU A 248 -11.70 24.23 -13.42
CA LEU A 248 -11.79 23.84 -12.02
C LEU A 248 -12.10 25.05 -11.12
N PRO A 249 -12.85 24.85 -10.00
CA PRO A 249 -13.05 25.90 -9.02
C PRO A 249 -11.71 26.33 -8.39
N GLU A 250 -11.67 27.56 -7.89
CA GLU A 250 -10.54 27.98 -7.05
C GLU A 250 -10.58 27.17 -5.76
N GLY A 251 -9.57 26.32 -5.56
CA GLY A 251 -9.38 25.58 -4.30
C GLY A 251 -8.60 26.43 -3.31
N ASN A 252 -9.02 26.37 -2.06
CA ASN A 252 -8.27 26.88 -0.90
C ASN A 252 -7.31 25.79 -0.37
#